data_ea4a5babc7ad93b9562d4bdebbce2b28
#
_entry.id   ea4a5babc7ad93b9562d4bdebbce2b28
#
_cell.length_a   1.000
_cell.length_b   1.000
_cell.length_c   1.000
_cell.angle_alpha   90.00
_cell.angle_beta   90.00
_cell.angle_gamma   90.00
#
_symmetry.space_group_name_H-M   'P 1'
#
loop_
_entity.id
_entity.type
_entity.pdbx_description
1 polymer ?
#
loop_
_entity_poly.entity_id
_entity_poly.type
_entity_poly.pdbx_seq_one_letter_code
_entity_poly.pdbx_strand_id
1 'polypeptide(L)'
;MPTSDRLFGLPEEAFRFTVPRKGLITKTEIRVLSLAKLDLHPGQVLWDIGAGSGSVGIEAARLVADLTVCAVEKDEEDYGCLLENVKTFNLSSRFRTVFGKAPEALAGLPTPQRVFVGGSGGRMADLLDACCGDGPSPGIVVNLATVENLSEVLAWAKGRRIEPDILHVQVGRGQPIVGLHRIEALNPVWIVSLFQEVQKTGRKPEERS
;
A
#
# COMPACT_ATOMS: atom_id res chain seq x y z
N MET A 1 -1.51 -11.79 -22.35
CA MET A 1 -2.07 -12.25 -21.06
C MET A 1 -3.55 -11.92 -21.07
N PRO A 2 -4.47 -12.83 -20.73
CA PRO A 2 -5.86 -12.44 -20.65
C PRO A 2 -6.00 -11.40 -19.54
N THR A 3 -6.41 -10.19 -19.90
CA THR A 3 -6.86 -9.18 -18.94
C THR A 3 -8.01 -9.81 -18.19
N SER A 4 -7.82 -10.13 -16.93
CA SER A 4 -8.91 -10.59 -16.07
C SER A 4 -10.00 -9.52 -16.10
N ASP A 5 -11.25 -9.92 -16.40
CA ASP A 5 -12.43 -9.03 -16.34
C ASP A 5 -12.74 -8.59 -14.90
N ARG A 6 -11.96 -9.05 -13.93
CA ARG A 6 -12.05 -8.62 -12.55
C ARG A 6 -11.77 -7.12 -12.42
N LEU A 7 -12.64 -6.42 -11.73
CA LEU A 7 -12.43 -5.02 -11.40
C LEU A 7 -11.22 -4.85 -10.47
N PHE A 8 -11.14 -5.66 -9.41
CA PHE A 8 -10.04 -5.66 -8.43
C PHE A 8 -9.84 -7.07 -7.81
N GLY A 9 -8.85 -7.21 -6.95
CA GLY A 9 -8.47 -8.51 -6.40
C GLY A 9 -7.85 -9.39 -7.48
N LEU A 10 -7.03 -8.79 -8.35
CA LEU A 10 -6.34 -9.52 -9.40
C LEU A 10 -5.41 -10.58 -8.79
N PRO A 11 -5.33 -11.78 -9.39
CA PRO A 11 -4.37 -12.78 -8.95
C PRO A 11 -2.93 -12.27 -9.14
N GLU A 12 -1.99 -12.78 -8.36
CA GLU A 12 -0.59 -12.35 -8.43
C GLU A 12 -0.01 -12.55 -9.83
N GLU A 13 -0.42 -13.60 -10.53
CA GLU A 13 0.00 -13.97 -11.89
C GLU A 13 -0.41 -12.95 -12.96
N ALA A 14 -1.33 -12.04 -12.64
CA ALA A 14 -1.69 -10.94 -13.53
C ALA A 14 -0.59 -9.87 -13.62
N PHE A 15 0.36 -9.90 -12.69
CA PHE A 15 1.46 -8.96 -12.61
C PHE A 15 2.78 -9.65 -12.94
N ARG A 16 3.69 -8.93 -13.56
CA ARG A 16 5.09 -9.31 -13.62
C ARG A 16 5.77 -8.90 -12.32
N PHE A 17 6.53 -9.81 -11.73
CA PHE A 17 7.29 -9.58 -10.50
C PHE A 17 8.56 -10.44 -10.50
N THR A 18 9.55 -10.07 -9.71
CA THR A 18 10.83 -10.78 -9.62
C THR A 18 10.68 -12.10 -8.86
N VAL A 19 11.32 -13.17 -9.36
CA VAL A 19 11.34 -14.51 -8.76
C VAL A 19 12.81 -14.96 -8.71
N PRO A 20 13.30 -15.57 -7.63
CA PRO A 20 12.60 -16.06 -6.45
C PRO A 20 12.91 -15.37 -5.12
N ARG A 21 13.43 -14.15 -4.99
CA ARG A 21 13.91 -13.68 -3.67
C ARG A 21 13.80 -12.19 -3.33
N LYS A 22 13.43 -11.33 -4.26
CA LYS A 22 13.31 -9.90 -3.98
C LYS A 22 11.88 -9.50 -4.33
N GLY A 23 11.33 -8.48 -3.76
CA GLY A 23 10.04 -7.95 -4.13
C GLY A 23 8.88 -8.95 -3.99
N LEU A 24 8.56 -9.34 -2.77
CA LEU A 24 7.35 -10.11 -2.51
C LEU A 24 6.15 -9.26 -2.92
N ILE A 25 5.52 -9.61 -4.06
CA ILE A 25 4.26 -8.99 -4.45
C ILE A 25 3.26 -9.05 -3.29
N THR A 26 2.59 -7.94 -3.02
CA THR A 26 1.51 -7.90 -2.03
C THR A 26 0.42 -8.90 -2.42
N LYS A 27 0.17 -9.89 -1.58
CA LYS A 27 -0.80 -10.95 -1.84
C LYS A 27 -2.18 -10.36 -2.07
N THR A 28 -2.98 -11.02 -2.92
CA THR A 28 -4.30 -10.53 -3.34
C THR A 28 -5.16 -10.12 -2.16
N GLU A 29 -5.24 -10.94 -1.11
CA GLU A 29 -6.07 -10.69 0.08
C GLU A 29 -5.58 -9.46 0.85
N ILE A 30 -4.27 -9.34 1.04
CA ILE A 30 -3.65 -8.20 1.72
C ILE A 30 -3.85 -6.93 0.90
N ARG A 31 -3.68 -7.00 -0.41
CA ARG A 31 -3.85 -5.86 -1.33
C ARG A 31 -5.28 -5.32 -1.30
N VAL A 32 -6.28 -6.20 -1.36
CA VAL A 32 -7.70 -5.83 -1.27
C VAL A 32 -8.00 -5.12 0.04
N LEU A 33 -7.53 -5.66 1.16
CA LEU A 33 -7.72 -5.04 2.47
C LEU A 33 -7.00 -3.69 2.59
N SER A 34 -5.77 -3.59 2.07
CA SER A 34 -5.02 -2.32 2.06
C SER A 34 -5.72 -1.26 1.22
N LEU A 35 -6.26 -1.63 0.05
CA LEU A 35 -7.02 -0.72 -0.80
C LEU A 35 -8.32 -0.24 -0.12
N ALA A 36 -9.02 -1.12 0.60
CA ALA A 36 -10.19 -0.75 1.38
C ALA A 36 -9.85 0.24 2.51
N LYS A 37 -8.66 0.07 3.15
CA LYS A 37 -8.19 0.97 4.21
C LYS A 37 -7.69 2.32 3.68
N LEU A 38 -7.27 2.41 2.42
CA LEU A 38 -6.80 3.67 1.82
C LEU A 38 -7.90 4.70 1.62
N ASP A 39 -9.17 4.31 1.57
CA ASP A 39 -10.31 5.22 1.38
C ASP A 39 -10.08 6.21 0.22
N LEU A 40 -9.84 5.66 -0.97
CA LEU A 40 -9.48 6.40 -2.17
C LEU A 40 -10.69 7.05 -2.83
N HIS A 41 -10.51 8.28 -3.30
CA HIS A 41 -11.53 9.05 -4.02
C HIS A 41 -11.01 9.56 -5.37
N PRO A 42 -11.92 9.82 -6.35
CA PRO A 42 -11.53 10.37 -7.64
C PRO A 42 -10.74 11.68 -7.53
N GLY A 43 -9.77 11.86 -8.41
CA GLY A 43 -8.95 13.07 -8.48
C GLY A 43 -7.85 13.18 -7.43
N GLN A 44 -7.69 12.19 -6.54
CA GLN A 44 -6.63 12.19 -5.55
C GLN A 44 -5.26 11.81 -6.15
N VAL A 45 -4.21 12.15 -5.41
CA VAL A 45 -2.85 11.66 -5.61
C VAL A 45 -2.55 10.59 -4.56
N LEU A 46 -2.18 9.40 -5.02
CA LEU A 46 -1.68 8.30 -4.20
C LEU A 46 -0.16 8.19 -4.37
N TRP A 47 0.57 8.17 -3.26
CA TRP A 47 1.94 7.68 -3.28
C TRP A 47 1.97 6.18 -2.93
N ASP A 48 2.61 5.38 -3.80
CA ASP A 48 2.86 3.95 -3.60
C ASP A 48 4.36 3.78 -3.36
N ILE A 49 4.77 3.65 -2.08
CA ILE A 49 6.16 3.66 -1.66
C ILE A 49 6.64 2.24 -1.37
N GLY A 50 7.76 1.87 -1.99
CA GLY A 50 8.21 0.48 -2.04
C GLY A 50 7.25 -0.31 -2.93
N ALA A 51 6.98 0.22 -4.12
CA ALA A 51 5.92 -0.25 -5.00
C ALA A 51 6.15 -1.68 -5.51
N GLY A 52 7.41 -2.14 -5.56
CA GLY A 52 7.76 -3.44 -6.12
C GLY A 52 7.22 -3.58 -7.55
N SER A 53 6.37 -4.56 -7.77
CA SER A 53 5.67 -4.75 -9.06
C SER A 53 4.62 -3.70 -9.40
N GLY A 54 4.30 -2.77 -8.49
CA GLY A 54 3.25 -1.76 -8.63
C GLY A 54 1.84 -2.28 -8.43
N SER A 55 1.67 -3.48 -7.88
CA SER A 55 0.36 -4.14 -7.82
C SER A 55 -0.69 -3.36 -7.04
N VAL A 56 -0.31 -2.67 -5.97
CA VAL A 56 -1.24 -1.85 -5.15
C VAL A 56 -1.66 -0.60 -5.92
N GLY A 57 -0.70 0.19 -6.41
CA GLY A 57 -0.99 1.40 -7.16
C GLY A 57 -1.77 1.14 -8.45
N ILE A 58 -1.47 0.04 -9.15
CA ILE A 58 -2.17 -0.36 -10.38
C ILE A 58 -3.63 -0.71 -10.09
N GLU A 59 -3.92 -1.52 -9.08
CA GLU A 59 -5.32 -1.80 -8.70
C GLU A 59 -6.04 -0.55 -8.20
N ALA A 60 -5.37 0.31 -7.42
CA ALA A 60 -5.91 1.60 -7.01
C ALA A 60 -6.35 2.44 -8.21
N ALA A 61 -5.47 2.59 -9.22
CA ALA A 61 -5.76 3.37 -10.43
C ALA A 61 -6.85 2.74 -11.33
N ARG A 62 -7.05 1.42 -11.25
CA ARG A 62 -8.15 0.73 -11.95
C ARG A 62 -9.49 0.91 -11.25
N LEU A 63 -9.47 0.93 -9.92
CA LEU A 63 -10.67 1.08 -9.09
C LEU A 63 -11.21 2.51 -9.10
N VAL A 64 -10.33 3.50 -9.08
CA VAL A 64 -10.69 4.89 -8.85
C VAL A 64 -10.40 5.72 -10.08
N ALA A 65 -11.44 6.37 -10.62
CA ALA A 65 -11.31 7.26 -11.76
C ALA A 65 -10.44 8.48 -11.40
N ASP A 66 -9.65 8.95 -12.37
CA ASP A 66 -8.81 10.15 -12.26
C ASP A 66 -7.81 10.13 -11.08
N LEU A 67 -7.54 8.95 -10.51
CA LEU A 67 -6.48 8.78 -9.52
C LEU A 67 -5.12 8.93 -10.19
N THR A 68 -4.29 9.82 -9.66
CA THR A 68 -2.88 9.91 -10.04
C THR A 68 -2.04 9.09 -9.06
N VAL A 69 -1.21 8.18 -9.56
CA VAL A 69 -0.32 7.36 -8.72
C VAL A 69 1.13 7.78 -8.95
N CYS A 70 1.84 8.07 -7.86
CA CYS A 70 3.29 8.24 -7.86
C CYS A 70 3.91 7.02 -7.16
N ALA A 71 4.50 6.13 -7.94
CA ALA A 71 5.08 4.88 -7.45
C ALA A 71 6.61 4.99 -7.35
N VAL A 72 7.15 4.74 -6.16
CA VAL A 72 8.58 4.83 -5.86
C VAL A 72 9.14 3.45 -5.56
N GLU A 73 10.15 3.04 -6.31
CA GLU A 73 10.85 1.77 -6.11
C GLU A 73 12.37 1.96 -6.25
N LYS A 74 13.13 1.34 -5.34
CA LYS A 74 14.59 1.44 -5.27
C LYS A 74 15.35 0.29 -5.93
N ASP A 75 14.71 -0.88 -6.01
CA ASP A 75 15.30 -2.06 -6.64
C ASP A 75 15.09 -1.98 -8.15
N GLU A 76 16.17 -2.15 -8.91
CA GLU A 76 16.17 -1.96 -10.37
C GLU A 76 15.32 -3.04 -11.08
N GLU A 77 15.39 -4.27 -10.62
CA GLU A 77 14.63 -5.38 -11.22
C GLU A 77 13.13 -5.22 -10.97
N ASP A 78 12.75 -4.86 -9.73
CA ASP A 78 11.36 -4.58 -9.36
C ASP A 78 10.83 -3.36 -10.08
N TYR A 79 11.65 -2.31 -10.22
CA TYR A 79 11.29 -1.12 -11.01
C TYR A 79 11.05 -1.45 -12.48
N GLY A 80 11.84 -2.35 -13.06
CA GLY A 80 11.60 -2.88 -14.40
C GLY A 80 10.24 -3.57 -14.51
N CYS A 81 9.87 -4.39 -13.53
CA CYS A 81 8.56 -5.04 -13.45
C CYS A 81 7.42 -4.01 -13.32
N LEU A 82 7.60 -2.98 -12.48
CA LEU A 82 6.65 -1.88 -12.32
C LEU A 82 6.34 -1.20 -13.66
N LEU A 83 7.38 -0.82 -14.43
CA LEU A 83 7.22 -0.16 -15.73
C LEU A 83 6.43 -1.02 -16.72
N GLU A 84 6.76 -2.31 -16.79
CA GLU A 84 6.07 -3.24 -17.68
C GLU A 84 4.61 -3.43 -17.29
N ASN A 85 4.32 -3.56 -15.99
CA ASN A 85 2.96 -3.69 -15.50
C ASN A 85 2.13 -2.43 -15.78
N VAL A 86 2.65 -1.24 -15.49
CA VAL A 86 1.96 0.03 -15.80
C VAL A 86 1.59 0.12 -17.28
N LYS A 87 2.49 -0.30 -18.16
CA LYS A 87 2.23 -0.36 -19.61
C LYS A 87 1.17 -1.42 -19.96
N THR A 88 1.26 -2.62 -19.39
CA THR A 88 0.35 -3.73 -19.64
C THR A 88 -1.10 -3.36 -19.24
N PHE A 89 -1.27 -2.63 -18.15
CA PHE A 89 -2.57 -2.17 -17.69
C PHE A 89 -3.03 -0.83 -18.30
N ASN A 90 -2.29 -0.28 -19.27
CA ASN A 90 -2.60 0.99 -19.96
C ASN A 90 -2.77 2.18 -19.01
N LEU A 91 -1.94 2.27 -17.97
CA LEU A 91 -2.05 3.30 -16.93
C LEU A 91 -1.00 4.42 -17.04
N SER A 92 -0.17 4.44 -18.09
CA SER A 92 0.98 5.35 -18.23
C SER A 92 0.61 6.84 -18.11
N SER A 93 -0.60 7.23 -18.47
CA SER A 93 -1.06 8.63 -18.38
C SER A 93 -1.41 9.09 -16.94
N ARG A 94 -1.64 8.14 -16.03
CA ARG A 94 -2.03 8.39 -14.63
C ARG A 94 -1.00 7.88 -13.64
N PHE A 95 0.13 7.36 -14.13
CA PHE A 95 1.17 6.74 -13.32
C PHE A 95 2.50 7.47 -13.52
N ARG A 96 3.05 8.02 -12.44
CA ARG A 96 4.41 8.55 -12.39
C ARG A 96 5.27 7.56 -11.62
N THR A 97 6.18 6.89 -12.30
CA THR A 97 7.13 5.97 -11.70
C THR A 97 8.45 6.68 -11.40
N VAL A 98 9.02 6.45 -10.22
CA VAL A 98 10.28 7.02 -9.77
C VAL A 98 11.21 5.93 -9.31
N PHE A 99 12.37 5.81 -9.96
CA PHE A 99 13.45 4.96 -9.50
C PHE A 99 14.25 5.68 -8.44
N GLY A 100 14.27 5.15 -7.22
CA GLY A 100 15.01 5.75 -6.12
C GLY A 100 14.54 5.29 -4.76
N LYS A 101 15.31 5.69 -3.75
CA LYS A 101 15.04 5.36 -2.35
C LYS A 101 14.23 6.48 -1.69
N ALA A 102 13.11 6.13 -1.05
CA ALA A 102 12.38 7.06 -0.21
C ALA A 102 13.11 7.20 1.17
N PRO A 103 13.06 8.37 1.82
CA PRO A 103 12.24 9.53 1.44
C PRO A 103 12.83 10.44 0.35
N GLU A 104 14.09 10.32 -0.01
CA GLU A 104 14.78 11.25 -0.92
C GLU A 104 14.10 11.34 -2.31
N ALA A 105 13.60 10.20 -2.80
CA ALA A 105 12.90 10.10 -4.09
C ALA A 105 11.49 10.71 -4.10
N LEU A 106 10.99 11.18 -2.96
CA LEU A 106 9.68 11.83 -2.87
C LEU A 106 9.73 13.31 -3.27
N ALA A 107 10.93 13.89 -3.36
CA ALA A 107 11.12 15.29 -3.67
C ALA A 107 10.53 15.65 -5.06
N GLY A 108 9.74 16.72 -5.11
CA GLY A 108 9.13 17.20 -6.36
C GLY A 108 7.97 16.35 -6.89
N LEU A 109 7.48 15.40 -6.11
CA LEU A 109 6.20 14.74 -6.37
C LEU A 109 5.03 15.64 -5.97
N PRO A 110 3.87 15.54 -6.65
CA PRO A 110 2.67 16.25 -6.21
C PRO A 110 2.27 15.80 -4.81
N THR A 111 1.75 16.72 -4.00
CA THR A 111 1.32 16.46 -2.62
C THR A 111 0.27 15.33 -2.58
N PRO A 112 0.49 14.26 -1.80
CA PRO A 112 -0.42 13.13 -1.74
C PRO A 112 -1.60 13.42 -0.82
N GLN A 113 -2.77 12.91 -1.15
CA GLN A 113 -3.90 12.79 -0.24
C GLN A 113 -3.93 11.41 0.42
N ARG A 114 -3.31 10.42 -0.23
CA ARG A 114 -3.18 9.06 0.28
C ARG A 114 -1.77 8.53 0.04
N VAL A 115 -1.28 7.77 1.00
CA VAL A 115 0.03 7.11 0.92
C VAL A 115 -0.13 5.65 1.28
N PHE A 116 0.38 4.78 0.43
CA PHE A 116 0.60 3.38 0.74
C PHE A 116 2.10 3.13 0.94
N VAL A 117 2.45 2.41 2.00
CA VAL A 117 3.83 2.00 2.29
C VAL A 117 3.92 0.49 2.30
N GLY A 118 4.51 -0.08 1.26
CA GLY A 118 4.80 -1.51 1.14
C GLY A 118 6.17 -1.92 1.71
N GLY A 119 7.07 -0.95 1.89
CA GLY A 119 8.40 -1.16 2.47
C GLY A 119 9.10 0.16 2.79
N SER A 120 9.73 0.26 3.97
CA SER A 120 10.40 1.48 4.47
C SER A 120 11.91 1.51 4.20
N GLY A 121 12.48 0.37 3.83
CA GLY A 121 13.94 0.27 3.72
C GLY A 121 14.69 0.51 5.03
N GLY A 122 14.04 0.30 6.19
CA GLY A 122 14.61 0.45 7.53
C GLY A 122 14.62 1.87 8.08
N ARG A 123 13.82 2.80 7.52
CA ARG A 123 13.72 4.21 7.94
C ARG A 123 12.25 4.64 8.01
N MET A 124 11.46 3.90 8.78
CA MET A 124 10.01 4.10 8.81
C MET A 124 9.61 5.47 9.34
N ALA A 125 10.17 5.92 10.46
CA ALA A 125 9.83 7.20 11.05
C ALA A 125 10.17 8.38 10.12
N ASP A 126 11.39 8.40 9.53
CA ASP A 126 11.80 9.42 8.57
C ASP A 126 10.88 9.45 7.34
N LEU A 127 10.47 8.26 6.87
CA LEU A 127 9.57 8.12 5.74
C LEU A 127 8.18 8.69 6.04
N LEU A 128 7.62 8.36 7.19
CA LEU A 128 6.31 8.87 7.62
C LEU A 128 6.34 10.39 7.81
N ASP A 129 7.44 10.94 8.36
CA ASP A 129 7.63 12.38 8.47
C ASP A 129 7.68 13.06 7.12
N ALA A 130 8.41 12.49 6.16
CA ALA A 130 8.50 13.03 4.80
C ALA A 130 7.14 12.95 4.05
N CYS A 131 6.32 11.94 4.32
CA CYS A 131 4.98 11.84 3.75
C CYS A 131 4.03 12.93 4.25
N CYS A 132 4.20 13.38 5.48
CA CYS A 132 3.35 14.43 6.07
C CYS A 132 3.74 15.84 5.58
N GLY A 133 5.03 16.10 5.30
CA GLY A 133 5.51 17.40 4.85
C GLY A 133 5.02 18.58 5.71
N ASP A 134 4.94 19.76 5.10
CA ASP A 134 4.42 20.99 5.73
C ASP A 134 2.93 21.24 5.43
N GLY A 135 2.28 20.34 4.70
CA GLY A 135 0.88 20.46 4.27
C GLY A 135 -0.09 19.67 5.15
N PRO A 136 -1.36 19.55 4.70
CA PRO A 136 -2.32 18.65 5.33
C PRO A 136 -1.77 17.21 5.32
N SER A 137 -1.81 16.55 6.48
CA SER A 137 -1.36 15.16 6.58
C SER A 137 -2.21 14.24 5.72
N PRO A 138 -1.60 13.43 4.84
CA PRO A 138 -2.33 12.44 4.06
C PRO A 138 -2.87 11.31 4.95
N GLY A 139 -3.87 10.58 4.46
CA GLY A 139 -4.18 9.27 5.02
C GLY A 139 -3.09 8.27 4.62
N ILE A 140 -2.48 7.59 5.58
CA ILE A 140 -1.38 6.65 5.33
C ILE A 140 -1.81 5.24 5.71
N VAL A 141 -1.54 4.28 4.83
CA VAL A 141 -1.70 2.83 5.10
C VAL A 141 -0.35 2.15 4.94
N VAL A 142 0.06 1.42 5.97
CA VAL A 142 1.36 0.74 6.02
C VAL A 142 1.14 -0.76 6.16
N ASN A 143 1.78 -1.55 5.31
CA ASN A 143 1.83 -3.01 5.46
C ASN A 143 3.15 -3.41 6.13
N LEU A 144 3.04 -4.18 7.21
CA LEU A 144 4.16 -4.55 8.06
C LEU A 144 4.20 -6.06 8.29
N ALA A 145 5.39 -6.64 8.16
CA ALA A 145 5.61 -8.07 8.39
C ALA A 145 6.46 -8.34 9.64
N THR A 146 6.98 -7.30 10.31
CA THR A 146 7.83 -7.45 11.50
C THR A 146 7.32 -6.63 12.68
N VAL A 147 7.59 -7.13 13.88
CA VAL A 147 7.18 -6.47 15.15
C VAL A 147 7.96 -5.17 15.38
N GLU A 148 9.20 -5.12 14.92
CA GLU A 148 10.07 -3.94 15.05
C GLU A 148 9.47 -2.77 14.25
N ASN A 149 9.11 -3.01 12.99
CA ASN A 149 8.47 -2.00 12.16
C ASN A 149 7.10 -1.58 12.71
N LEU A 150 6.31 -2.52 13.25
CA LEU A 150 5.06 -2.18 13.92
C LEU A 150 5.32 -1.27 15.13
N SER A 151 6.28 -1.62 15.97
CA SER A 151 6.65 -0.80 17.14
C SER A 151 7.07 0.62 16.74
N GLU A 152 7.85 0.77 15.66
CA GLU A 152 8.30 2.06 15.15
C GLU A 152 7.11 2.92 14.67
N VAL A 153 6.18 2.33 13.90
CA VAL A 153 4.97 3.02 13.43
C VAL A 153 4.10 3.46 14.61
N LEU A 154 3.89 2.59 15.61
CA LEU A 154 3.06 2.92 16.78
C LEU A 154 3.70 4.02 17.64
N ALA A 155 5.02 3.99 17.82
CA ALA A 155 5.74 5.04 18.53
C ALA A 155 5.64 6.39 17.81
N TRP A 156 5.78 6.39 16.48
CA TRP A 156 5.62 7.58 15.64
C TRP A 156 4.19 8.15 15.73
N ALA A 157 3.17 7.30 15.60
CA ALA A 157 1.76 7.71 15.70
C ALA A 157 1.44 8.32 17.06
N LYS A 158 1.92 7.69 18.14
CA LYS A 158 1.78 8.22 19.52
C LYS A 158 2.41 9.61 19.66
N GLY A 159 3.61 9.82 19.12
CA GLY A 159 4.29 11.13 19.15
C GLY A 159 3.49 12.24 18.44
N ARG A 160 2.72 11.87 17.43
CA ARG A 160 1.86 12.78 16.66
C ARG A 160 0.40 12.82 17.11
N ARG A 161 0.04 12.07 18.16
CA ARG A 161 -1.33 11.95 18.68
C ARG A 161 -2.33 11.43 17.62
N ILE A 162 -1.87 10.53 16.77
CA ILE A 162 -2.70 9.82 15.79
C ILE A 162 -3.08 8.49 16.42
N GLU A 163 -4.39 8.18 16.48
CA GLU A 163 -4.86 6.86 16.88
C GLU A 163 -4.79 5.92 15.68
N PRO A 164 -3.94 4.87 15.70
CA PRO A 164 -3.81 3.96 14.58
C PRO A 164 -4.94 2.94 14.56
N ASP A 165 -5.53 2.69 13.39
CA ASP A 165 -6.39 1.52 13.16
C ASP A 165 -5.49 0.35 12.72
N ILE A 166 -5.45 -0.71 13.53
CA ILE A 166 -4.54 -1.84 13.35
C ILE A 166 -5.33 -3.09 13.00
N LEU A 167 -5.05 -3.65 11.83
CA LEU A 167 -5.59 -4.91 11.38
C LEU A 167 -4.47 -5.95 11.26
N HIS A 168 -4.56 -7.06 12.00
CA HIS A 168 -3.68 -8.21 11.84
C HIS A 168 -4.35 -9.26 10.96
N VAL A 169 -3.72 -9.60 9.84
CA VAL A 169 -4.28 -10.51 8.83
C VAL A 169 -3.45 -11.77 8.75
N GLN A 170 -4.12 -12.91 8.92
CA GLN A 170 -3.57 -14.24 8.68
C GLN A 170 -4.37 -14.89 7.56
N VAL A 171 -3.70 -15.36 6.52
CA VAL A 171 -4.32 -15.99 5.36
C VAL A 171 -3.83 -17.42 5.23
N GLY A 172 -4.75 -18.34 5.02
CA GLY A 172 -4.45 -19.72 4.65
C GLY A 172 -5.10 -20.05 3.31
N ARG A 173 -4.33 -20.61 2.38
CA ARG A 173 -4.83 -21.04 1.08
C ARG A 173 -4.92 -22.56 1.00
N GLY A 174 -6.03 -23.08 0.48
CA GLY A 174 -6.20 -24.51 0.24
C GLY A 174 -5.27 -24.97 -0.90
N GLN A 175 -4.44 -25.98 -0.62
CA GLN A 175 -3.56 -26.61 -1.59
C GLN A 175 -3.93 -28.08 -1.77
N PRO A 176 -4.13 -28.59 -2.99
CA PRO A 176 -4.42 -29.99 -3.23
C PRO A 176 -3.23 -30.88 -2.82
N ILE A 177 -3.52 -31.99 -2.15
CA ILE A 177 -2.56 -33.01 -1.75
C ILE A 177 -3.21 -34.39 -1.83
N VAL A 178 -2.74 -35.25 -2.72
CA VAL A 178 -3.17 -36.66 -2.84
C VAL A 178 -4.70 -36.85 -2.66
N GLY A 179 -5.50 -36.13 -3.47
CA GLY A 179 -6.98 -36.21 -3.41
C GLY A 179 -7.66 -35.48 -2.25
N LEU A 180 -6.88 -34.79 -1.41
CA LEU A 180 -7.32 -33.98 -0.26
C LEU A 180 -6.85 -32.53 -0.45
N HIS A 181 -7.14 -31.66 0.53
CA HIS A 181 -6.64 -30.31 0.58
C HIS A 181 -5.97 -30.06 1.94
N ARG A 182 -4.79 -29.46 1.91
CA ARG A 182 -4.15 -28.89 3.10
C ARG A 182 -4.31 -27.38 3.08
N ILE A 183 -4.25 -26.75 4.22
CA ILE A 183 -4.15 -25.29 4.34
C ILE A 183 -2.67 -24.93 4.41
N GLU A 184 -2.23 -24.11 3.47
CA GLU A 184 -0.91 -23.49 3.49
C GLU A 184 -1.03 -22.06 4.01
N ALA A 185 -0.38 -21.78 5.15
CA ALA A 185 -0.40 -20.46 5.75
C ALA A 185 0.53 -19.51 5.01
N LEU A 186 0.05 -18.31 4.72
CA LEU A 186 0.89 -17.20 4.27
C LEU A 186 1.46 -16.46 5.49
N ASN A 187 2.57 -15.73 5.28
CA ASN A 187 3.11 -14.88 6.34
C ASN A 187 2.06 -13.86 6.79
N PRO A 188 1.85 -13.69 8.11
CA PRO A 188 0.94 -12.70 8.63
C PRO A 188 1.42 -11.28 8.32
N VAL A 189 0.47 -10.37 8.18
CA VAL A 189 0.73 -8.96 7.89
C VAL A 189 -0.11 -8.09 8.82
N TRP A 190 0.49 -7.06 9.39
CA TRP A 190 -0.26 -5.96 10.00
C TRP A 190 -0.50 -4.88 8.94
N ILE A 191 -1.76 -4.48 8.81
CA ILE A 191 -2.17 -3.31 8.03
C ILE A 191 -2.49 -2.22 9.03
N VAL A 192 -1.71 -1.15 9.04
CA VAL A 192 -1.88 -0.03 9.97
C VAL A 192 -2.33 1.19 9.19
N SER A 193 -3.47 1.74 9.58
CA SER A 193 -4.03 2.95 8.98
C SER A 193 -3.84 4.13 9.92
N LEU A 194 -3.27 5.20 9.39
CA LEU A 194 -2.91 6.42 10.09
C LEU A 194 -3.66 7.59 9.44
N PHE A 195 -4.82 7.93 9.98
CA PHE A 195 -5.62 9.05 9.51
C PHE A 195 -5.72 10.08 10.64
N GLN A 196 -5.41 11.33 10.36
CA GLN A 196 -5.78 12.38 11.30
C GLN A 196 -7.31 12.49 11.29
N GLU A 197 -7.94 12.34 12.46
CA GLU A 197 -9.35 12.68 12.59
C GLU A 197 -9.51 14.16 12.25
N VAL A 198 -10.22 14.45 11.16
CA VAL A 198 -10.82 15.77 10.99
C VAL A 198 -11.74 15.92 12.19
N GLN A 199 -11.42 16.83 13.12
CA GLN A 199 -12.30 17.14 14.26
C GLN A 199 -13.69 17.36 13.71
N LYS A 200 -14.56 16.34 13.84
CA LYS A 200 -15.99 16.49 13.61
C LYS A 200 -16.47 17.43 14.73
N THR A 201 -16.52 18.71 14.41
CA THR A 201 -17.19 19.70 15.24
C THR A 201 -18.62 19.21 15.49
N GLY A 202 -18.88 18.74 16.72
CA GLY A 202 -20.22 18.63 17.28
C GLY A 202 -20.96 17.32 17.10
N ARG A 203 -20.49 16.22 17.70
CA ARG A 203 -21.36 15.22 18.35
C ARG A 203 -20.64 14.70 19.59
N LYS A 204 -21.12 15.11 20.76
CA LYS A 204 -20.78 14.43 22.02
C LYS A 204 -21.25 12.97 21.91
N PRO A 205 -20.46 11.99 22.39
CA PRO A 205 -20.97 10.65 22.54
C PRO A 205 -22.14 10.70 23.53
N GLU A 206 -23.30 10.19 23.13
CA GLU A 206 -24.37 9.88 24.08
C GLU A 206 -23.85 8.77 25.00
N GLU A 207 -23.71 9.12 26.26
CA GLU A 207 -23.48 8.14 27.34
C GLU A 207 -24.62 7.15 27.34
N ARG A 208 -24.35 5.92 26.91
CA ARG A 208 -25.29 4.82 27.13
C ARG A 208 -25.14 4.40 28.59
N SER A 209 -26.12 4.78 29.38
CA SER A 209 -26.42 4.21 30.70
C SER A 209 -26.85 2.73 30.60
#